data_801ec461e0ce03e2c988b2e17625f98c
#
_entry.id   801ec461e0ce03e2c988b2e17625f98c
#
_cell.length_a   1.000
_cell.length_b   1.000
_cell.length_c   1.000
_cell.angle_alpha   90.00
_cell.angle_beta   90.00
_cell.angle_gamma   90.00
#
_symmetry.space_group_name_H-M   'P 1'
#
loop_
_entity.id
_entity.type
_entity.pdbx_description
1 polymer ?
#
loop_
_entity_poly.entity_id
_entity_poly.type
_entity_poly.pdbx_seq_one_letter_code
_entity_poly.pdbx_strand_id
1 'polypeptide(L)'
;MKNYFYLLALLAFSFVYAQENNEPELWITYEYTPKEGMNQKFEDAIAEKTTLFNTAENAAYTAVLMTGAEAENGRYERIMPRRTNDWYSNSLSTEESNFWQKNVAKYIQSGKGPYVWQRIKSLSINFEEARPTKYFRSFTRVLKNGNNEDFWRYLKRHSEVLRKARPDVQEAIFVMSSGGNTNTVRILTAFNDPNEREGKRKEGVVVDMYEEMYGEGSWEDDFQKYNECLVEWTRPTYDFMMLPELSTKL
;
A
#
# COMPACT_ATOMS: atom_id res chain seq x y z
N MET A 1 -34.89 12.14 40.75
CA MET A 1 -34.24 12.91 39.65
C MET A 1 -32.71 12.88 39.66
N LYS A 2 -32.00 12.70 40.78
CA LYS A 2 -30.52 12.65 40.81
C LYS A 2 -29.91 11.44 40.11
N ASN A 3 -30.58 10.28 40.07
CA ASN A 3 -29.99 9.05 39.51
C ASN A 3 -30.00 9.00 37.99
N TYR A 4 -30.88 9.77 37.30
CA TYR A 4 -30.89 9.83 35.85
C TYR A 4 -29.72 10.67 35.26
N PHE A 5 -29.20 11.60 36.06
CA PHE A 5 -28.09 12.45 35.66
C PHE A 5 -26.77 11.65 35.53
N TYR A 6 -26.57 10.68 36.41
CA TYR A 6 -25.38 9.80 36.37
C TYR A 6 -25.46 8.80 35.23
N LEU A 7 -26.66 8.33 34.86
CA LEU A 7 -26.84 7.42 33.74
C LEU A 7 -26.57 8.13 32.39
N LEU A 8 -27.00 9.39 32.25
CA LEU A 8 -26.72 10.21 31.08
C LEU A 8 -25.24 10.58 30.96
N ALA A 9 -24.57 10.84 32.07
CA ALA A 9 -23.13 11.10 32.10
C ALA A 9 -22.32 9.86 31.72
N LEU A 10 -22.71 8.65 32.18
CA LEU A 10 -22.08 7.40 31.81
C LEU A 10 -22.26 7.06 30.33
N LEU A 11 -23.43 7.33 29.75
CA LEU A 11 -23.68 7.18 28.30
C LEU A 11 -22.87 8.18 27.46
N ALA A 12 -22.70 9.43 27.92
CA ALA A 12 -21.89 10.42 27.25
C ALA A 12 -20.38 10.03 27.27
N PHE A 13 -19.89 9.43 28.38
CA PHE A 13 -18.52 8.92 28.46
C PHE A 13 -18.26 7.71 27.56
N SER A 14 -19.24 6.82 27.39
CA SER A 14 -19.10 5.68 26.48
C SER A 14 -19.05 6.11 25.00
N PHE A 15 -19.67 7.21 24.63
CA PHE A 15 -19.58 7.78 23.27
C PHE A 15 -18.22 8.46 23.01
N VAL A 16 -17.55 9.01 24.03
CA VAL A 16 -16.22 9.64 23.90
C VAL A 16 -15.13 8.59 23.70
N TYR A 17 -15.26 7.40 24.29
CA TYR A 17 -14.30 6.30 24.08
C TYR A 17 -14.51 5.53 22.75
N ALA A 18 -15.68 5.69 22.10
CA ALA A 18 -15.96 5.08 20.81
C ALA A 18 -15.49 5.92 19.61
N GLN A 19 -14.98 7.12 19.82
CA GLN A 19 -14.21 7.88 18.84
C GLN A 19 -12.72 7.50 18.92
N GLU A 20 -12.38 6.23 18.78
CA GLU A 20 -11.06 5.89 18.26
C GLU A 20 -10.88 6.65 16.94
N ASN A 21 -9.78 7.39 16.86
CA ASN A 21 -9.39 8.17 15.71
C ASN A 21 -9.50 7.32 14.42
N ASN A 22 -10.67 7.38 13.78
CA ASN A 22 -10.95 6.75 12.48
C ASN A 22 -10.34 7.59 11.34
N GLU A 23 -9.24 8.29 11.61
CA GLU A 23 -8.54 8.97 10.53
C GLU A 23 -7.99 7.94 9.53
N PRO A 24 -8.25 8.17 8.24
CA PRO A 24 -7.74 7.29 7.21
C PRO A 24 -6.21 7.30 7.23
N GLU A 25 -5.60 6.13 7.21
CA GLU A 25 -4.18 6.00 6.99
C GLU A 25 -3.88 6.12 5.50
N LEU A 26 -3.20 7.19 5.12
CA LEU A 26 -2.86 7.49 3.75
C LEU A 26 -1.42 7.07 3.44
N TRP A 27 -1.22 6.56 2.24
CA TRP A 27 0.08 6.26 1.66
C TRP A 27 0.21 7.04 0.36
N ILE A 28 1.25 7.85 0.26
CA ILE A 28 1.46 8.71 -0.90
C ILE A 28 2.58 8.12 -1.74
N THR A 29 2.34 7.93 -3.03
CA THR A 29 3.37 7.40 -3.92
C THR A 29 3.62 8.31 -5.11
N TYR A 30 4.88 8.34 -5.53
CA TYR A 30 5.35 8.99 -6.76
C TYR A 30 6.14 7.98 -7.57
N GLU A 31 6.03 8.06 -8.87
CA GLU A 31 6.86 7.29 -9.80
C GLU A 31 7.83 8.23 -10.49
N TYR A 32 9.08 7.79 -10.65
CA TYR A 32 10.12 8.55 -11.34
C TYR A 32 10.88 7.65 -12.30
N THR A 33 11.15 8.19 -13.48
CA THR A 33 12.10 7.59 -14.42
C THR A 33 13.23 8.59 -14.63
N PRO A 34 14.47 8.26 -14.27
CA PRO A 34 15.62 9.10 -14.53
C PRO A 34 15.88 9.27 -16.03
N LYS A 35 16.61 10.30 -16.39
CA LYS A 35 17.17 10.47 -17.73
C LYS A 35 18.17 9.35 -18.00
N GLU A 36 18.32 8.97 -19.27
CA GLU A 36 19.28 7.96 -19.68
C GLU A 36 20.69 8.22 -19.12
N GLY A 37 21.30 7.21 -18.51
CA GLY A 37 22.61 7.31 -17.88
C GLY A 37 22.68 8.13 -16.59
N MET A 38 21.53 8.60 -16.05
CA MET A 38 21.51 9.43 -14.85
C MET A 38 21.03 8.70 -13.59
N ASN A 39 20.84 7.38 -13.64
CA ASN A 39 20.28 6.61 -12.52
C ASN A 39 21.11 6.83 -11.23
N GLN A 40 22.44 6.67 -11.28
CA GLN A 40 23.27 6.86 -10.10
C GLN A 40 23.18 8.28 -9.52
N LYS A 41 23.19 9.30 -10.38
CA LYS A 41 23.06 10.70 -9.92
C LYS A 41 21.69 11.00 -9.32
N PHE A 42 20.64 10.37 -9.85
CA PHE A 42 19.29 10.44 -9.28
C PHE A 42 19.27 9.76 -7.91
N GLU A 43 19.83 8.57 -7.77
CA GLU A 43 19.91 7.83 -6.52
C GLU A 43 20.68 8.61 -5.46
N ASP A 44 21.88 9.13 -5.79
CA ASP A 44 22.68 9.94 -4.88
C ASP A 44 21.88 11.15 -4.38
N ALA A 45 21.17 11.84 -5.27
CA ALA A 45 20.35 13.01 -4.93
C ALA A 45 19.12 12.65 -4.08
N ILE A 46 18.49 11.49 -4.30
CA ILE A 46 17.40 10.98 -3.47
C ILE A 46 17.92 10.59 -2.08
N ALA A 47 19.09 9.94 -1.98
CA ALA A 47 19.71 9.58 -0.71
C ALA A 47 20.01 10.84 0.14
N GLU A 48 20.60 11.86 -0.47
CA GLU A 48 20.86 13.16 0.18
C GLU A 48 19.57 13.82 0.63
N LYS A 49 18.55 13.91 -0.25
CA LYS A 49 17.23 14.47 0.06
C LYS A 49 16.58 13.75 1.23
N THR A 50 16.65 12.42 1.25
CA THR A 50 16.06 11.61 2.30
C THR A 50 16.76 11.84 3.63
N THR A 51 18.07 11.92 3.64
CA THR A 51 18.87 12.18 4.84
C THR A 51 18.58 13.56 5.43
N LEU A 52 18.37 14.58 4.59
CA LEU A 52 18.15 15.95 5.04
C LEU A 52 16.73 16.22 5.52
N PHE A 53 15.71 15.59 4.90
CA PHE A 53 14.32 16.02 5.05
C PHE A 53 13.37 14.93 5.53
N ASN A 54 13.77 13.65 5.61
CA ASN A 54 12.88 12.59 6.01
C ASN A 54 13.34 11.88 7.29
N THR A 55 12.59 12.11 8.35
CA THR A 55 12.77 11.47 9.68
C THR A 55 11.84 10.26 9.82
N ALA A 56 11.89 9.58 10.96
CA ALA A 56 10.96 8.48 11.26
C ALA A 56 9.47 8.92 11.22
N GLU A 57 9.17 10.17 11.61
CA GLU A 57 7.80 10.70 11.64
C GLU A 57 7.26 11.02 10.24
N ASN A 58 8.14 11.45 9.33
CA ASN A 58 7.79 11.75 7.94
C ASN A 58 8.54 10.85 6.95
N ALA A 59 8.69 9.58 7.30
CA ALA A 59 9.45 8.59 6.54
C ALA A 59 9.09 8.56 5.05
N ALA A 60 10.11 8.35 4.23
CA ALA A 60 9.96 8.09 2.81
C ALA A 60 10.87 6.94 2.41
N TYR A 61 10.30 6.00 1.70
CA TYR A 61 10.99 4.82 1.18
C TYR A 61 11.08 4.89 -0.34
N THR A 62 12.11 4.28 -0.88
CA THR A 62 12.30 4.20 -2.33
C THR A 62 12.47 2.75 -2.73
N ALA A 63 11.78 2.35 -3.78
CA ALA A 63 11.91 1.04 -4.40
C ALA A 63 12.15 1.19 -5.90
N VAL A 64 12.86 0.23 -6.49
CA VAL A 64 13.07 0.15 -7.93
C VAL A 64 12.25 -0.99 -8.52
N LEU A 65 11.64 -0.75 -9.66
CA LEU A 65 10.89 -1.74 -10.41
C LEU A 65 11.83 -2.80 -10.98
N MET A 66 11.50 -4.08 -10.76
CA MET A 66 12.31 -5.23 -11.20
C MET A 66 11.75 -5.93 -12.44
N THR A 67 10.47 -5.73 -12.77
CA THR A 67 9.78 -6.49 -13.82
C THR A 67 9.00 -5.59 -14.76
N GLY A 68 8.89 -6.02 -16.03
CA GLY A 68 8.22 -5.27 -17.09
C GLY A 68 9.16 -4.35 -17.89
N ALA A 69 8.71 -3.86 -19.02
CA ALA A 69 9.52 -3.04 -19.93
C ALA A 69 10.04 -1.74 -19.28
N GLU A 70 9.31 -1.19 -18.32
CA GLU A 70 9.73 0.04 -17.62
C GLU A 70 10.89 -0.20 -16.63
N ALA A 71 11.17 -1.47 -16.25
CA ALA A 71 12.27 -1.81 -15.37
C ALA A 71 13.64 -1.53 -16.01
N GLU A 72 13.76 -1.74 -17.32
CA GLU A 72 15.01 -1.47 -18.07
C GLU A 72 15.43 0.00 -18.01
N ASN A 73 14.44 0.90 -17.88
CA ASN A 73 14.68 2.35 -17.77
C ASN A 73 14.89 2.83 -16.34
N GLY A 74 14.90 1.91 -15.35
CA GLY A 74 15.08 2.25 -13.94
C GLY A 74 13.91 3.08 -13.40
N ARG A 75 12.68 2.54 -13.45
CA ARG A 75 11.53 3.19 -12.80
C ARG A 75 11.59 2.99 -11.29
N TYR A 76 11.52 4.10 -10.57
CA TYR A 76 11.51 4.14 -9.12
C TYR A 76 10.13 4.51 -8.61
N GLU A 77 9.74 3.93 -7.49
CA GLU A 77 8.58 4.35 -6.71
C GLU A 77 9.06 4.91 -5.37
N ARG A 78 8.68 6.15 -5.07
CA ARG A 78 8.90 6.76 -3.76
C ARG A 78 7.61 6.69 -2.97
N ILE A 79 7.69 6.14 -1.77
CA ILE A 79 6.56 5.78 -0.92
C ILE A 79 6.67 6.57 0.38
N MET A 80 5.65 7.35 0.70
CA MET A 80 5.49 8.04 1.98
C MET A 80 4.33 7.40 2.74
N PRO A 81 4.61 6.47 3.66
CA PRO A 81 3.60 5.71 4.36
C PRO A 81 2.97 6.48 5.54
N ARG A 82 1.84 5.99 6.01
CA ARG A 82 1.21 6.37 7.28
C ARG A 82 0.99 7.87 7.45
N ARG A 83 0.54 8.52 6.37
CA ARG A 83 0.10 9.92 6.41
C ARG A 83 -1.35 9.98 6.90
N THR A 84 -1.72 11.15 7.40
CA THR A 84 -3.10 11.53 7.75
C THR A 84 -3.61 12.56 6.75
N ASN A 85 -4.84 13.02 6.91
CA ASN A 85 -5.41 14.10 6.09
C ASN A 85 -4.60 15.40 6.17
N ASP A 86 -3.82 15.61 7.23
CA ASP A 86 -2.93 16.76 7.37
C ASP A 86 -1.89 16.86 6.25
N TRP A 87 -1.59 15.76 5.58
CA TRP A 87 -0.71 15.76 4.42
C TRP A 87 -1.17 16.73 3.32
N TYR A 88 -2.49 16.88 3.14
CA TYR A 88 -3.03 17.83 2.14
C TYR A 88 -2.81 19.29 2.53
N SER A 89 -2.69 19.58 3.81
CA SER A 89 -2.48 20.93 4.34
C SER A 89 -1.01 21.26 4.59
N ASN A 90 -0.19 20.25 4.81
CA ASN A 90 1.24 20.38 5.07
C ASN A 90 2.02 20.26 3.76
N SER A 91 2.16 21.39 3.06
CA SER A 91 3.05 21.47 1.91
C SER A 91 4.50 21.17 2.33
N LEU A 92 5.30 20.68 1.38
CA LEU A 92 6.76 20.60 1.55
C LEU A 92 7.29 21.98 2.01
N SER A 93 8.26 21.96 2.91
CA SER A 93 8.94 23.21 3.28
C SER A 93 9.54 23.86 2.02
N THR A 94 9.64 25.19 2.04
CA THR A 94 10.28 25.92 0.94
C THR A 94 11.71 25.41 0.69
N GLU A 95 12.42 25.04 1.75
CA GLU A 95 13.77 24.51 1.68
C GLU A 95 13.81 23.14 0.99
N GLU A 96 12.92 22.22 1.37
CA GLU A 96 12.80 20.90 0.75
C GLU A 96 12.41 21.00 -0.74
N SER A 97 11.46 21.89 -1.06
CA SER A 97 11.05 22.16 -2.43
C SER A 97 12.19 22.71 -3.28
N ASN A 98 12.94 23.69 -2.76
CA ASN A 98 14.10 24.26 -3.44
C ASN A 98 15.20 23.21 -3.64
N PHE A 99 15.46 22.38 -2.63
CA PHE A 99 16.42 21.29 -2.76
C PHE A 99 16.02 20.33 -3.88
N TRP A 100 14.74 19.92 -3.91
CA TRP A 100 14.21 19.04 -4.94
C TRP A 100 14.43 19.62 -6.33
N GLN A 101 14.01 20.85 -6.56
CA GLN A 101 14.15 21.50 -7.88
C GLN A 101 15.61 21.62 -8.33
N LYS A 102 16.49 21.96 -7.43
CA LYS A 102 17.91 22.19 -7.75
C LYS A 102 18.71 20.89 -7.90
N ASN A 103 18.45 19.90 -7.06
CA ASN A 103 19.34 18.75 -6.90
C ASN A 103 18.76 17.46 -7.48
N VAL A 104 17.43 17.26 -7.49
CA VAL A 104 16.79 16.00 -7.91
C VAL A 104 16.12 16.12 -9.28
N ALA A 105 15.27 17.12 -9.47
CA ALA A 105 14.42 17.24 -10.67
C ALA A 105 15.21 17.28 -11.99
N LYS A 106 16.42 17.81 -11.98
CA LYS A 106 17.29 17.87 -13.17
C LYS A 106 17.67 16.50 -13.74
N TYR A 107 17.61 15.44 -12.94
CA TYR A 107 17.94 14.07 -13.36
C TYR A 107 16.71 13.26 -13.80
N ILE A 108 15.50 13.77 -13.62
CA ILE A 108 14.24 13.10 -13.92
C ILE A 108 13.86 13.37 -15.38
N GLN A 109 13.57 12.30 -16.12
CA GLN A 109 12.97 12.34 -17.45
C GLN A 109 11.45 12.47 -17.37
N SER A 110 10.81 11.64 -16.51
CA SER A 110 9.37 11.69 -16.29
C SER A 110 9.02 11.35 -14.84
N GLY A 111 7.94 11.94 -14.36
CA GLY A 111 7.39 11.67 -13.04
C GLY A 111 5.87 11.58 -13.09
N LYS A 112 5.28 10.76 -12.23
CA LYS A 112 3.84 10.60 -12.05
C LYS A 112 3.49 10.68 -10.56
N GLY A 113 2.28 11.07 -10.26
CA GLY A 113 1.78 11.26 -8.90
C GLY A 113 1.70 12.75 -8.50
N PRO A 114 1.35 13.05 -7.25
CA PRO A 114 1.12 12.09 -6.17
C PRO A 114 -0.11 11.21 -6.42
N TYR A 115 0.05 9.91 -6.14
CA TYR A 115 -1.06 9.00 -5.97
C TYR A 115 -1.32 8.85 -4.47
N VAL A 116 -2.55 9.08 -4.05
CA VAL A 116 -2.96 8.96 -2.65
C VAL A 116 -3.77 7.69 -2.48
N TRP A 117 -3.25 6.80 -1.65
CA TRP A 117 -3.85 5.52 -1.35
C TRP A 117 -4.34 5.49 0.09
N GLN A 118 -5.55 5.03 0.33
CA GLN A 118 -6.04 4.76 1.67
C GLN A 118 -5.87 3.27 1.99
N ARG A 119 -5.17 2.96 3.09
CA ARG A 119 -5.01 1.58 3.54
C ARG A 119 -6.31 1.06 4.18
N ILE A 120 -6.75 -0.13 3.79
CA ILE A 120 -7.84 -0.84 4.45
C ILE A 120 -7.23 -1.73 5.54
N LYS A 121 -7.16 -1.20 6.77
CA LYS A 121 -6.52 -1.88 7.91
C LYS A 121 -7.11 -3.25 8.19
N SER A 122 -8.43 -3.38 8.16
CA SER A 122 -9.15 -4.63 8.44
C SER A 122 -8.80 -5.78 7.48
N LEU A 123 -8.40 -5.45 6.25
CA LEU A 123 -8.00 -6.43 5.24
C LEU A 123 -6.47 -6.62 5.15
N SER A 124 -5.70 -5.75 5.78
CA SER A 124 -4.24 -5.85 5.79
C SER A 124 -3.76 -6.80 6.87
N ILE A 125 -2.63 -7.48 6.63
CA ILE A 125 -2.07 -8.52 7.49
C ILE A 125 -0.63 -8.18 7.81
N ASN A 126 -0.27 -8.13 9.10
CA ASN A 126 1.08 -7.86 9.60
C ASN A 126 1.72 -6.57 9.07
N PHE A 127 0.92 -5.54 8.82
CA PHE A 127 1.36 -4.23 8.32
C PHE A 127 1.33 -3.13 9.40
N GLU A 128 0.97 -3.47 10.64
CA GLU A 128 0.89 -2.51 11.74
C GLU A 128 2.28 -2.07 12.21
N GLU A 129 3.23 -3.00 12.21
CA GLU A 129 4.61 -2.74 12.55
C GLU A 129 5.45 -2.55 11.28
N ALA A 130 6.42 -1.65 11.33
CA ALA A 130 7.41 -1.51 10.29
C ALA A 130 8.33 -2.73 10.32
N ARG A 131 8.15 -3.63 9.35
CA ARG A 131 9.04 -4.79 9.16
C ARG A 131 9.91 -4.52 7.94
N PRO A 132 11.24 -4.55 8.08
CA PRO A 132 12.12 -4.44 6.93
C PRO A 132 11.81 -5.56 5.94
N THR A 133 11.48 -5.20 4.71
CA THR A 133 11.28 -6.14 3.62
C THR A 133 12.18 -5.75 2.46
N LYS A 134 12.75 -6.75 1.79
CA LYS A 134 13.64 -6.52 0.66
C LYS A 134 12.88 -6.33 -0.64
N TYR A 135 11.74 -7.00 -0.77
CA TYR A 135 10.94 -6.99 -1.99
C TYR A 135 9.47 -6.83 -1.67
N PHE A 136 8.72 -6.31 -2.62
CA PHE A 136 7.27 -6.41 -2.60
C PHE A 136 6.71 -6.62 -4.01
N ARG A 137 5.60 -7.35 -4.09
CA ARG A 137 4.79 -7.49 -5.29
C ARG A 137 3.56 -6.60 -5.16
N SER A 138 3.30 -5.85 -6.21
CA SER A 138 2.13 -4.98 -6.33
C SER A 138 1.17 -5.55 -7.35
N PHE A 139 -0.04 -5.87 -6.90
CA PHE A 139 -1.16 -6.21 -7.77
C PHE A 139 -2.09 -5.01 -7.87
N THR A 140 -2.28 -4.49 -9.07
CA THR A 140 -3.28 -3.43 -9.29
C THR A 140 -4.51 -4.04 -9.94
N ARG A 141 -5.68 -3.66 -9.45
CA ARG A 141 -7.00 -4.10 -9.92
C ARG A 141 -7.87 -2.89 -10.12
N VAL A 142 -8.59 -2.83 -11.23
CA VAL A 142 -9.56 -1.77 -11.50
C VAL A 142 -10.95 -2.38 -11.48
N LEU A 143 -11.81 -1.87 -10.62
CA LEU A 143 -13.19 -2.33 -10.48
C LEU A 143 -14.06 -1.73 -11.56
N LYS A 144 -15.03 -2.49 -12.05
CA LYS A 144 -16.12 -1.99 -12.89
C LYS A 144 -16.97 -1.01 -12.07
N ASN A 145 -17.64 -0.09 -12.76
CA ASN A 145 -18.66 0.72 -12.12
C ASN A 145 -19.87 -0.16 -11.73
N GLY A 146 -20.40 0.05 -10.54
CA GLY A 146 -21.56 -0.66 -10.05
C GLY A 146 -21.33 -1.40 -8.73
N ASN A 147 -22.06 -2.51 -8.53
CA ASN A 147 -21.91 -3.30 -7.32
C ASN A 147 -20.65 -4.16 -7.34
N ASN A 148 -19.78 -3.97 -6.37
CA ASN A 148 -18.53 -4.69 -6.20
C ASN A 148 -18.50 -5.48 -4.87
N GLU A 149 -19.66 -5.85 -4.34
CA GLU A 149 -19.76 -6.61 -3.08
C GLU A 149 -19.01 -7.93 -3.13
N ASP A 150 -19.07 -8.63 -4.25
CA ASP A 150 -18.39 -9.90 -4.45
C ASP A 150 -16.86 -9.76 -4.40
N PHE A 151 -16.32 -8.67 -4.95
CA PHE A 151 -14.90 -8.36 -4.85
C PHE A 151 -14.47 -8.19 -3.39
N TRP A 152 -15.20 -7.40 -2.62
CA TRP A 152 -14.89 -7.13 -1.22
C TRP A 152 -15.14 -8.34 -0.32
N ARG A 153 -16.15 -9.14 -0.61
CA ARG A 153 -16.42 -10.41 0.08
C ARG A 153 -15.23 -11.36 -0.09
N TYR A 154 -14.77 -11.55 -1.33
CA TYR A 154 -13.61 -12.39 -1.59
C TYR A 154 -12.37 -11.90 -0.84
N LEU A 155 -12.02 -10.62 -0.93
CA LEU A 155 -10.84 -10.08 -0.23
C LEU A 155 -10.95 -10.25 1.28
N LYS A 156 -12.12 -10.06 1.86
CA LYS A 156 -12.34 -10.26 3.30
C LYS A 156 -12.10 -11.71 3.69
N ARG A 157 -12.77 -12.65 3.01
CA ARG A 157 -12.61 -14.07 3.26
C ARG A 157 -11.17 -14.53 3.05
N HIS A 158 -10.54 -14.10 1.98
CA HIS A 158 -9.15 -14.39 1.68
C HIS A 158 -8.20 -13.88 2.77
N SER A 159 -8.37 -12.66 3.26
CA SER A 159 -7.57 -12.13 4.37
C SER A 159 -7.76 -12.93 5.67
N GLU A 160 -8.99 -13.37 5.97
CA GLU A 160 -9.28 -14.19 7.15
C GLU A 160 -8.61 -15.58 7.04
N VAL A 161 -8.62 -16.17 5.86
CA VAL A 161 -7.92 -17.44 5.58
C VAL A 161 -6.41 -17.27 5.67
N LEU A 162 -5.85 -16.22 5.06
CA LEU A 162 -4.40 -15.98 5.10
C LEU A 162 -3.89 -15.79 6.52
N ARG A 163 -4.61 -15.09 7.39
CA ARG A 163 -4.22 -14.94 8.81
C ARG A 163 -4.07 -16.27 9.53
N LYS A 164 -4.84 -17.29 9.13
CA LYS A 164 -4.77 -18.66 9.72
C LYS A 164 -3.75 -19.53 9.00
N ALA A 165 -3.82 -19.59 7.68
CA ALA A 165 -2.99 -20.48 6.87
C ALA A 165 -1.54 -19.97 6.71
N ARG A 166 -1.33 -18.66 6.75
CA ARG A 166 -0.06 -17.99 6.52
C ARG A 166 0.15 -16.84 7.52
N PRO A 167 0.35 -17.13 8.82
CA PRO A 167 0.52 -16.12 9.85
C PRO A 167 1.78 -15.26 9.66
N ASP A 168 2.71 -15.70 8.81
CA ASP A 168 3.94 -15.03 8.42
C ASP A 168 3.76 -14.02 7.27
N VAL A 169 2.65 -14.10 6.53
CA VAL A 169 2.44 -13.24 5.37
C VAL A 169 2.33 -11.77 5.79
N GLN A 170 2.91 -10.89 4.99
CA GLN A 170 2.75 -9.46 5.11
C GLN A 170 2.06 -8.94 3.86
N GLU A 171 0.80 -8.52 4.02
CA GLU A 171 -0.02 -8.04 2.92
C GLU A 171 -0.79 -6.78 3.30
N ALA A 172 -0.82 -5.79 2.41
CA ALA A 172 -1.60 -4.58 2.59
C ALA A 172 -2.50 -4.32 1.40
N ILE A 173 -3.73 -3.90 1.69
CA ILE A 173 -4.74 -3.57 0.69
C ILE A 173 -5.04 -2.08 0.76
N PHE A 174 -4.99 -1.45 -0.40
CA PHE A 174 -5.18 -0.02 -0.59
C PHE A 174 -6.26 0.27 -1.63
N VAL A 175 -7.00 1.33 -1.42
CA VAL A 175 -7.88 1.94 -2.44
C VAL A 175 -7.32 3.29 -2.87
N MET A 176 -7.45 3.61 -4.14
CA MET A 176 -7.08 4.92 -4.66
C MET A 176 -8.04 5.98 -4.08
N SER A 177 -7.49 6.91 -3.31
CA SER A 177 -8.24 8.04 -2.77
C SER A 177 -8.20 9.25 -3.71
N SER A 178 -7.03 9.52 -4.30
CA SER A 178 -6.81 10.66 -5.18
C SER A 178 -5.59 10.44 -6.09
N GLY A 179 -5.49 11.25 -7.14
CA GLY A 179 -4.35 11.25 -8.08
C GLY A 179 -4.50 10.26 -9.24
N GLY A 180 -5.56 9.44 -9.26
CA GLY A 180 -5.82 8.47 -10.32
C GLY A 180 -7.27 8.01 -10.36
N ASN A 181 -7.51 6.84 -10.97
CA ASN A 181 -8.84 6.25 -11.02
C ASN A 181 -9.21 5.67 -9.64
N THR A 182 -10.23 6.24 -8.99
CA THR A 182 -10.69 5.86 -7.65
C THR A 182 -11.29 4.44 -7.57
N ASN A 183 -11.60 3.81 -8.71
CA ASN A 183 -11.97 2.40 -8.75
C ASN A 183 -10.75 1.46 -8.68
N THR A 184 -9.55 2.00 -8.43
CA THR A 184 -8.32 1.20 -8.37
C THR A 184 -8.06 0.70 -6.96
N VAL A 185 -7.84 -0.61 -6.86
CA VAL A 185 -7.38 -1.31 -5.65
C VAL A 185 -5.96 -1.80 -5.88
N ARG A 186 -5.09 -1.61 -4.91
CA ARG A 186 -3.70 -2.08 -4.92
C ARG A 186 -3.49 -3.04 -3.76
N ILE A 187 -2.97 -4.22 -4.05
CA ILE A 187 -2.60 -5.23 -3.07
C ILE A 187 -1.09 -5.33 -3.09
N LEU A 188 -0.44 -5.11 -1.95
CA LEU A 188 1.01 -5.27 -1.78
C LEU A 188 1.28 -6.50 -0.94
N THR A 189 2.09 -7.41 -1.45
CA THR A 189 2.60 -8.56 -0.68
C THR A 189 4.11 -8.42 -0.56
N ALA A 190 4.61 -8.35 0.67
CA ALA A 190 6.03 -8.19 0.96
C ALA A 190 6.72 -9.54 1.21
N PHE A 191 8.01 -9.65 0.84
CA PHE A 191 8.80 -10.87 1.00
C PHE A 191 10.30 -10.53 1.05
N ASN A 192 11.11 -11.44 1.61
CA ASN A 192 12.57 -11.25 1.72
C ASN A 192 13.37 -12.15 0.77
N ASP A 193 12.80 -13.25 0.31
CA ASP A 193 13.38 -14.17 -0.67
C ASP A 193 12.51 -14.18 -1.93
N PRO A 194 13.08 -13.96 -3.14
CA PRO A 194 12.37 -14.11 -4.40
C PRO A 194 11.70 -15.47 -4.60
N ASN A 195 12.23 -16.54 -3.97
CA ASN A 195 11.60 -17.86 -3.99
C ASN A 195 10.31 -17.93 -3.15
N GLU A 196 10.12 -17.01 -2.22
CA GLU A 196 8.87 -16.84 -1.47
C GLU A 196 7.81 -16.09 -2.29
N ARG A 197 8.22 -15.43 -3.39
CA ARG A 197 7.37 -14.62 -4.25
C ARG A 197 6.15 -15.38 -4.79
N GLU A 198 6.37 -16.58 -5.26
CA GLU A 198 5.30 -17.49 -5.72
C GLU A 198 4.60 -18.13 -4.53
N GLY A 199 4.97 -17.57 -3.42
CA GLY A 199 4.77 -18.03 -2.10
C GLY A 199 4.86 -19.53 -2.13
N LYS A 200 5.55 -20.25 -1.37
CA LYS A 200 5.19 -21.62 -1.16
C LYS A 200 3.68 -21.61 -0.84
N ARG A 201 2.89 -21.10 -1.80
CA ARG A 201 1.53 -21.51 -2.02
C ARG A 201 1.70 -23.02 -2.17
N LYS A 202 1.71 -23.70 -1.08
CA LYS A 202 1.09 -24.99 -1.03
C LYS A 202 -0.32 -24.66 -1.46
N GLU A 203 -0.55 -24.62 -2.78
CA GLU A 203 -1.81 -24.17 -3.39
C GLU A 203 -3.00 -24.84 -2.69
N GLY A 204 -2.83 -26.06 -2.20
CA GLY A 204 -3.75 -26.73 -1.32
C GLY A 204 -4.07 -26.00 -0.03
N VAL A 205 -3.10 -25.52 0.74
CA VAL A 205 -3.35 -25.07 2.13
C VAL A 205 -4.30 -23.88 2.21
N VAL A 206 -4.20 -22.91 1.30
CA VAL A 206 -5.07 -21.74 1.31
C VAL A 206 -6.45 -22.09 0.78
N VAL A 207 -6.54 -22.87 -0.29
CA VAL A 207 -7.81 -23.32 -0.87
C VAL A 207 -8.54 -24.25 0.11
N ASP A 208 -7.86 -25.26 0.65
CA ASP A 208 -8.42 -26.20 1.60
C ASP A 208 -8.96 -25.47 2.85
N MET A 209 -8.19 -24.52 3.39
CA MET A 209 -8.63 -23.70 4.53
C MET A 209 -9.81 -22.80 4.17
N TYR A 210 -9.86 -22.28 2.94
CA TYR A 210 -10.97 -21.45 2.48
C TYR A 210 -12.26 -22.28 2.42
N GLU A 211 -12.19 -23.47 1.86
CA GLU A 211 -13.34 -24.37 1.75
C GLU A 211 -13.76 -24.94 3.10
N GLU A 212 -12.81 -25.20 4.00
CA GLU A 212 -13.11 -25.56 5.39
C GLU A 212 -13.91 -24.46 6.11
N MET A 213 -13.55 -23.19 5.87
CA MET A 213 -14.19 -22.06 6.55
C MET A 213 -15.53 -21.64 5.93
N TYR A 214 -15.70 -21.79 4.61
CA TYR A 214 -16.83 -21.20 3.88
C TYR A 214 -17.65 -22.21 3.06
N GLY A 215 -17.24 -23.47 3.05
CA GLY A 215 -17.90 -24.58 2.37
C GLY A 215 -17.21 -25.03 1.09
N GLU A 216 -17.45 -26.27 0.70
CA GLU A 216 -16.90 -26.89 -0.51
C GLU A 216 -17.26 -26.07 -1.76
N GLY A 217 -16.28 -25.85 -2.66
CA GLY A 217 -16.43 -25.08 -3.90
C GLY A 217 -16.51 -23.57 -3.70
N SER A 218 -16.50 -23.07 -2.46
CA SER A 218 -16.62 -21.62 -2.17
C SER A 218 -15.44 -20.81 -2.70
N TRP A 219 -14.24 -21.39 -2.75
CA TRP A 219 -13.07 -20.72 -3.31
C TRP A 219 -13.27 -20.38 -4.78
N GLU A 220 -13.65 -21.36 -5.59
CA GLU A 220 -13.82 -21.18 -7.03
C GLU A 220 -14.97 -20.21 -7.34
N ASP A 221 -16.12 -20.36 -6.65
CA ASP A 221 -17.28 -19.48 -6.80
C ASP A 221 -16.95 -18.02 -6.45
N ASP A 222 -16.34 -17.78 -5.30
CA ASP A 222 -15.96 -16.42 -4.88
C ASP A 222 -14.87 -15.83 -5.76
N PHE A 223 -13.89 -16.61 -6.19
CA PHE A 223 -12.83 -16.15 -7.06
C PHE A 223 -13.34 -15.80 -8.47
N GLN A 224 -14.29 -16.58 -9.00
CA GLN A 224 -14.96 -16.25 -10.26
C GLN A 224 -15.70 -14.93 -10.14
N LYS A 225 -16.55 -14.76 -9.12
CA LYS A 225 -17.32 -13.53 -8.86
C LYS A 225 -16.42 -12.31 -8.64
N TYR A 226 -15.32 -12.50 -7.89
CA TYR A 226 -14.27 -11.47 -7.75
C TYR A 226 -13.73 -11.03 -9.12
N ASN A 227 -13.44 -11.97 -10.01
CA ASN A 227 -12.92 -11.65 -11.35
C ASN A 227 -13.96 -10.93 -12.21
N GLU A 228 -15.24 -11.24 -12.07
CA GLU A 228 -16.34 -10.59 -12.79
C GLU A 228 -16.49 -9.10 -12.43
N CYS A 229 -16.07 -8.70 -11.21
CA CYS A 229 -16.03 -7.30 -10.79
C CYS A 229 -14.91 -6.49 -11.45
N LEU A 230 -13.93 -7.13 -12.09
CA LEU A 230 -12.74 -6.45 -12.61
C LEU A 230 -12.91 -6.01 -14.06
N VAL A 231 -12.35 -4.85 -14.38
CA VAL A 231 -12.19 -4.42 -15.77
C VAL A 231 -11.16 -5.32 -16.43
N GLU A 232 -11.49 -5.86 -17.60
CA GLU A 232 -10.59 -6.71 -18.38
C GLU A 232 -9.29 -5.96 -18.71
N TRP A 233 -8.17 -6.73 -18.79
CA TRP A 233 -6.84 -6.23 -19.16
C TRP A 233 -6.22 -5.18 -18.22
N THR A 234 -6.87 -4.87 -17.08
CA THR A 234 -6.36 -3.92 -16.08
C THR A 234 -5.85 -4.64 -14.83
N ARG A 235 -4.91 -5.58 -15.01
CA ARG A 235 -4.37 -6.41 -13.92
C ARG A 235 -2.84 -6.39 -13.88
N PRO A 236 -2.20 -5.22 -13.94
CA PRO A 236 -0.74 -5.18 -13.87
C PRO A 236 -0.25 -5.76 -12.54
N THR A 237 0.83 -6.52 -12.65
CA THR A 237 1.54 -7.08 -11.51
C THR A 237 3.01 -6.70 -11.66
N TYR A 238 3.55 -6.05 -10.65
CA TYR A 238 4.93 -5.58 -10.65
C TYR A 238 5.67 -6.06 -9.41
N ASP A 239 6.93 -6.42 -9.59
CA ASP A 239 7.83 -6.70 -8.48
C ASP A 239 8.79 -5.51 -8.30
N PHE A 240 9.00 -5.15 -7.05
CA PHE A 240 9.88 -4.06 -6.65
C PHE A 240 10.93 -4.56 -5.65
N MET A 241 12.12 -3.96 -5.72
CA MET A 241 13.16 -4.10 -4.72
C MET A 241 13.28 -2.79 -3.93
N MET A 242 13.23 -2.89 -2.61
CA MET A 242 13.47 -1.76 -1.72
C MET A 242 14.94 -1.35 -1.76
N LEU A 243 15.19 -0.05 -1.77
CA LEU A 243 16.52 0.55 -1.74
C LEU A 243 16.75 1.23 -0.38
N PRO A 244 17.30 0.51 0.61
CA PRO A 244 17.47 1.04 1.97
C PRO A 244 18.36 2.29 2.02
N GLU A 245 19.34 2.41 1.12
CA GLU A 245 20.26 3.54 0.99
C GLU A 245 19.53 4.83 0.53
N LEU A 246 18.39 4.70 -0.15
CA LEU A 246 17.56 5.83 -0.61
C LEU A 246 16.36 6.08 0.31
N SER A 247 16.25 5.32 1.38
CA SER A 247 15.08 5.27 2.27
C SER A 247 15.41 5.83 3.65
N THR A 248 14.39 6.31 4.35
CA THR A 248 14.52 6.72 5.74
C THR A 248 14.99 5.53 6.59
N LYS A 249 16.00 5.74 7.40
CA LYS A 249 16.48 4.74 8.36
C LYS A 249 15.47 4.65 9.52
N LEU A 250 15.08 3.42 9.84
CA LEU A 250 14.20 3.09 10.97
C LEU A 250 15.01 2.89 12.23
#